data_7bf234c419f81caabf2a41756ace0456
#
_entry.id   7bf234c419f81caabf2a41756ace0456
#
_cell.length_a   1.000
_cell.length_b   1.000
_cell.length_c   1.000
_cell.angle_alpha   90.00
_cell.angle_beta   90.00
_cell.angle_gamma   90.00
#
_symmetry.space_group_name_H-M   'P 1'
#
loop_
_entity.id
_entity.type
_entity.pdbx_description
1 polymer ?
#
loop_
_entity_poly.entity_id
_entity_poly.type
_entity_poly.pdbx_seq_one_letter_code
_entity_poly.pdbx_strand_id
1 'polypeptide(L)'
;TVLMFEYFGHIHPVDIAIIEAGMGGLYDSTNVFKALAVVCPSIGLDHQAILGQTYAAIAEQKVGVLKEKVPFVFATEREDVRKVFMEKAAACHSHTYECQKDFIINVHDKAFDYRGLAAIDNIHLAMPGYHQMSNASLAITTALLLQEQYPNVTNPIIKKGLETTHWVGRTELLFPNVMIDGAHNNESVAALVKVMEAYKDKTIHILFAAIDTKPVDSMLELLSQVATVEVTTFEYPNALALERYPEQYRKVAHWQDWLAQINLDSQEDFYLITGSLYFISQVRPVLLSKEVN
;
A
#
# COMPACT_ATOMS: atom_id res chain seq x y z
N THR A 1 20.05 0.75 -7.44
CA THR A 1 19.86 2.22 -7.31
C THR A 1 20.66 2.97 -8.37
N VAL A 2 22.01 2.81 -8.45
CA VAL A 2 22.85 3.53 -9.44
C VAL A 2 22.38 3.30 -10.87
N LEU A 3 22.14 2.05 -11.29
CA LEU A 3 21.61 1.72 -12.63
C LEU A 3 20.26 2.35 -12.92
N MET A 4 19.40 2.48 -11.91
CA MET A 4 18.09 3.15 -12.04
C MET A 4 18.28 4.65 -12.33
N PHE A 5 19.14 5.33 -11.58
CA PHE A 5 19.41 6.75 -11.81
C PHE A 5 20.08 7.00 -13.18
N GLU A 6 21.02 6.13 -13.58
CA GLU A 6 21.65 6.19 -14.90
C GLU A 6 20.62 5.97 -16.02
N TYR A 7 19.75 4.97 -15.86
CA TYR A 7 18.74 4.63 -16.85
C TYR A 7 17.73 5.78 -17.06
N PHE A 8 17.10 6.25 -15.96
CA PHE A 8 16.07 7.30 -16.05
C PHE A 8 16.62 8.72 -16.17
N GLY A 9 17.90 8.93 -15.82
CA GLY A 9 18.55 10.25 -15.94
C GLY A 9 19.23 10.49 -17.29
N HIS A 10 19.80 9.44 -17.89
CA HIS A 10 20.62 9.59 -19.09
C HIS A 10 20.18 8.70 -20.26
N ILE A 11 19.85 7.42 -20.03
CA ILE A 11 19.54 6.48 -21.12
C ILE A 11 18.10 6.68 -21.63
N HIS A 12 17.15 6.76 -20.72
CA HIS A 12 15.73 7.05 -20.98
C HIS A 12 15.25 8.17 -20.06
N PRO A 13 15.65 9.43 -20.34
CA PRO A 13 15.26 10.56 -19.51
C PRO A 13 13.74 10.69 -19.36
N VAL A 14 13.28 10.96 -18.16
CA VAL A 14 11.88 11.18 -17.83
C VAL A 14 11.67 12.61 -17.32
N ASP A 15 10.49 13.17 -17.55
CA ASP A 15 10.15 14.53 -17.06
C ASP A 15 10.00 14.54 -15.52
N ILE A 16 9.44 13.47 -14.95
CA ILE A 16 9.26 13.29 -13.50
C ILE A 16 9.60 11.85 -13.14
N ALA A 17 10.42 11.67 -12.12
CA ALA A 17 10.69 10.38 -11.50
C ALA A 17 10.07 10.31 -10.10
N ILE A 18 9.30 9.26 -9.82
CA ILE A 18 8.79 8.96 -8.48
C ILE A 18 9.73 7.94 -7.86
N ILE A 19 10.45 8.35 -6.80
CA ILE A 19 11.48 7.53 -6.16
C ILE A 19 10.96 7.07 -4.79
N GLU A 20 10.74 5.77 -4.65
CA GLU A 20 10.40 5.16 -3.38
C GLU A 20 11.67 4.74 -2.64
N ALA A 21 11.83 5.14 -1.37
CA ALA A 21 12.90 4.66 -0.51
C ALA A 21 12.70 3.15 -0.22
N GLY A 22 13.74 2.36 -0.36
CA GLY A 22 13.67 0.92 -0.13
C GLY A 22 13.48 0.57 1.34
N MET A 23 14.23 1.24 2.24
CA MET A 23 14.11 1.06 3.68
C MET A 23 14.45 2.35 4.43
N GLY A 24 13.54 2.78 5.32
CA GLY A 24 13.71 4.02 6.05
C GLY A 24 13.68 5.25 5.16
N GLY A 25 14.79 5.94 5.01
CA GLY A 25 14.91 7.13 4.18
C GLY A 25 16.26 7.84 4.38
N LEU A 26 16.60 8.20 5.62
CA LEU A 26 17.79 8.96 5.94
C LEU A 26 19.07 8.34 5.35
N TYR A 27 19.24 7.04 5.50
CA TYR A 27 20.41 6.27 5.03
C TYR A 27 20.09 5.41 3.81
N ASP A 28 18.91 5.60 3.21
CA ASP A 28 18.56 4.86 2.00
C ASP A 28 19.45 5.28 0.83
N SER A 29 19.80 4.31 0.00
CA SER A 29 20.65 4.53 -1.17
C SER A 29 20.02 5.45 -2.23
N THR A 30 18.71 5.70 -2.13
CA THR A 30 18.01 6.66 -2.98
C THR A 30 18.11 8.11 -2.48
N ASN A 31 18.56 8.37 -1.26
CA ASN A 31 18.63 9.70 -0.65
C ASN A 31 19.83 10.54 -1.13
N VAL A 32 20.03 10.62 -2.44
CA VAL A 32 21.21 11.30 -3.07
C VAL A 32 20.84 12.53 -3.90
N PHE A 33 19.57 12.90 -3.96
CA PHE A 33 19.07 14.07 -4.73
C PHE A 33 18.22 14.99 -3.86
N LYS A 34 17.84 16.15 -4.40
CA LYS A 34 16.85 17.04 -3.81
C LYS A 34 15.53 16.85 -4.56
N ALA A 35 14.51 16.35 -3.84
CA ALA A 35 13.19 16.10 -4.41
C ALA A 35 12.43 17.42 -4.70
N LEU A 36 11.45 17.37 -5.61
CA LEU A 36 10.47 18.44 -5.83
C LEU A 36 9.42 18.47 -4.70
N ALA A 37 9.06 17.31 -4.18
CA ALA A 37 8.23 17.13 -3.00
C ALA A 37 8.60 15.82 -2.30
N VAL A 38 8.38 15.75 -0.99
CA VAL A 38 8.50 14.52 -0.20
C VAL A 38 7.13 14.12 0.29
N VAL A 39 6.79 12.83 0.17
CA VAL A 39 5.49 12.29 0.59
C VAL A 39 5.71 11.17 1.61
N CYS A 40 5.03 11.22 2.75
CA CYS A 40 5.02 10.15 3.73
C CYS A 40 3.57 9.74 4.05
N PRO A 41 3.06 8.65 3.46
CA PRO A 41 1.65 8.28 3.57
C PRO A 41 1.29 7.69 4.93
N SER A 42 2.22 7.00 5.59
CA SER A 42 1.99 6.38 6.89
C SER A 42 3.30 5.95 7.56
N ILE A 43 3.24 5.74 8.87
CA ILE A 43 4.31 5.09 9.63
C ILE A 43 3.72 3.83 10.28
N GLY A 44 4.34 2.68 10.02
CA GLY A 44 4.03 1.39 10.65
C GLY A 44 5.27 0.82 11.35
N LEU A 45 5.05 -0.12 12.27
CA LEU A 45 6.14 -0.85 12.97
C LEU A 45 6.67 -1.97 12.06
N ASP A 46 7.44 -1.61 11.05
CA ASP A 46 8.15 -2.56 10.18
C ASP A 46 9.66 -2.29 10.24
N HIS A 47 10.46 -3.32 9.96
CA HIS A 47 11.94 -3.24 10.00
C HIS A 47 12.51 -2.71 11.32
N GLN A 48 11.85 -2.99 12.45
CA GLN A 48 12.19 -2.47 13.77
C GLN A 48 13.64 -2.74 14.22
N ALA A 49 14.21 -3.87 13.79
CA ALA A 49 15.60 -4.20 14.08
C ALA A 49 16.62 -3.20 13.49
N ILE A 50 16.23 -2.45 12.44
CA ILE A 50 17.08 -1.51 11.72
C ILE A 50 16.63 -0.07 11.94
N LEU A 51 15.34 0.20 11.87
CA LEU A 51 14.78 1.56 11.88
C LEU A 51 14.44 2.06 13.28
N GLY A 52 14.40 1.17 14.28
CA GLY A 52 14.06 1.51 15.67
C GLY A 52 12.74 0.88 16.12
N GLN A 53 12.55 0.84 17.47
CA GLN A 53 11.48 0.11 18.13
C GLN A 53 10.19 0.92 18.29
N THR A 54 10.18 2.20 17.92
CA THR A 54 9.05 3.10 18.10
C THR A 54 8.63 3.77 16.80
N TYR A 55 7.36 4.17 16.72
CA TYR A 55 6.87 4.94 15.58
C TYR A 55 7.66 6.23 15.36
N ALA A 56 8.03 6.94 16.42
CA ALA A 56 8.84 8.16 16.34
C ALA A 56 10.23 7.89 15.74
N ALA A 57 10.92 6.84 16.19
CA ALA A 57 12.25 6.47 15.65
C ALA A 57 12.16 6.11 14.15
N ILE A 58 11.15 5.35 13.76
CA ILE A 58 10.91 5.00 12.35
C ILE A 58 10.57 6.26 11.54
N ALA A 59 9.77 7.18 12.10
CA ALA A 59 9.46 8.45 11.47
C ALA A 59 10.70 9.32 11.22
N GLU A 60 11.64 9.39 12.18
CA GLU A 60 12.91 10.10 12.02
C GLU A 60 13.72 9.57 10.85
N GLN A 61 13.79 8.23 10.71
CA GLN A 61 14.47 7.60 9.58
C GLN A 61 13.81 7.92 8.25
N LYS A 62 12.46 7.84 8.20
CA LYS A 62 11.72 8.08 6.96
C LYS A 62 11.75 9.54 6.53
N VAL A 63 11.52 10.48 7.45
CA VAL A 63 11.55 11.92 7.13
C VAL A 63 12.96 12.46 6.89
N GLY A 64 13.99 11.65 7.12
CA GLY A 64 15.39 11.99 6.85
C GLY A 64 15.70 12.32 5.38
N VAL A 65 14.84 11.97 4.45
CA VAL A 65 14.94 12.36 3.03
C VAL A 65 14.56 13.83 2.79
N LEU A 66 13.87 14.47 3.73
CA LEU A 66 13.44 15.86 3.60
C LEU A 66 14.65 16.80 3.63
N LYS A 67 14.82 17.59 2.57
CA LYS A 67 15.88 18.59 2.38
C LYS A 67 15.29 20.01 2.53
N GLU A 68 16.20 20.99 2.61
CA GLU A 68 15.83 22.40 2.78
C GLU A 68 14.83 22.89 1.72
N LYS A 69 13.73 23.50 2.18
CA LYS A 69 12.66 24.12 1.38
C LYS A 69 11.92 23.17 0.43
N VAL A 70 11.97 21.86 0.67
CA VAL A 70 11.20 20.89 -0.09
C VAL A 70 9.81 20.76 0.54
N PRO A 71 8.71 20.88 -0.22
CA PRO A 71 7.36 20.65 0.30
C PRO A 71 7.21 19.24 0.88
N PHE A 72 6.56 19.12 2.02
CA PHE A 72 6.36 17.85 2.71
C PHE A 72 4.87 17.56 2.87
N VAL A 73 4.39 16.51 2.18
CA VAL A 73 3.00 16.04 2.21
C VAL A 73 2.94 14.77 3.04
N PHE A 74 2.10 14.73 4.07
CA PHE A 74 2.06 13.55 4.94
C PHE A 74 0.68 13.28 5.54
N ALA A 75 0.48 12.04 5.98
CA ALA A 75 -0.65 11.65 6.82
C ALA A 75 -0.14 10.95 8.09
N THR A 76 -0.75 11.27 9.22
CA THR A 76 -0.54 10.56 10.48
C THR A 76 -1.69 10.83 11.44
N GLU A 77 -2.10 9.82 12.20
CA GLU A 77 -3.03 9.94 13.33
C GLU A 77 -2.29 9.99 14.67
N ARG A 78 -0.94 9.87 14.64
CA ARG A 78 -0.11 9.75 15.83
C ARG A 78 0.62 11.05 16.13
N GLU A 79 0.42 11.58 17.33
CA GLU A 79 1.05 12.84 17.75
C GLU A 79 2.57 12.73 17.91
N ASP A 80 3.09 11.56 18.34
CA ASP A 80 4.53 11.31 18.43
C ASP A 80 5.21 11.37 17.04
N VAL A 81 4.59 10.79 16.01
CA VAL A 81 5.06 10.87 14.61
C VAL A 81 4.95 12.30 14.09
N ARG A 82 3.77 12.94 14.32
CA ARG A 82 3.50 14.31 13.90
C ARG A 82 4.57 15.28 14.41
N LYS A 83 4.93 15.15 15.70
CA LYS A 83 5.96 15.97 16.32
C LYS A 83 7.30 15.85 15.57
N VAL A 84 7.75 14.63 15.30
CA VAL A 84 8.99 14.37 14.53
C VAL A 84 8.93 15.03 13.15
N PHE A 85 7.82 14.89 12.44
CA PHE A 85 7.64 15.46 11.11
C PHE A 85 7.69 16.98 11.13
N MET A 86 7.01 17.62 12.08
CA MET A 86 6.97 19.08 12.21
C MET A 86 8.34 19.64 12.62
N GLU A 87 9.06 18.99 13.55
CA GLU A 87 10.41 19.39 13.95
C GLU A 87 11.38 19.32 12.77
N LYS A 88 11.33 18.24 11.98
CA LYS A 88 12.17 18.10 10.79
C LYS A 88 11.82 19.12 9.72
N ALA A 89 10.54 19.35 9.46
CA ALA A 89 10.08 20.33 8.48
C ALA A 89 10.53 21.75 8.87
N ALA A 90 10.41 22.12 10.16
CA ALA A 90 10.88 23.39 10.68
C ALA A 90 12.40 23.55 10.50
N ALA A 91 13.19 22.53 10.85
CA ALA A 91 14.63 22.51 10.66
C ALA A 91 15.07 22.65 9.19
N CYS A 92 14.25 22.14 8.26
CA CYS A 92 14.48 22.23 6.82
C CYS A 92 13.81 23.47 6.18
N HIS A 93 13.15 24.34 6.94
CA HIS A 93 12.34 25.47 6.42
C HIS A 93 11.35 25.02 5.33
N SER A 94 10.78 23.84 5.49
CA SER A 94 9.89 23.18 4.54
C SER A 94 8.44 23.50 4.86
N HIS A 95 7.65 23.82 3.84
CA HIS A 95 6.21 23.92 4.00
C HIS A 95 5.58 22.52 4.12
N THR A 96 4.64 22.37 5.06
CA THR A 96 3.96 21.10 5.33
C THR A 96 2.53 21.12 4.82
N TYR A 97 2.06 19.95 4.36
CA TYR A 97 0.68 19.68 3.97
C TYR A 97 0.23 18.40 4.67
N GLU A 98 -0.52 18.57 5.74
CA GLU A 98 -0.98 17.49 6.61
C GLU A 98 -2.39 17.03 6.21
N CYS A 99 -2.56 15.75 5.94
CA CYS A 99 -3.87 15.15 5.66
C CYS A 99 -4.82 15.32 6.87
N GLN A 100 -6.09 15.58 6.61
CA GLN A 100 -7.14 15.90 7.59
C GLN A 100 -6.98 17.25 8.29
N LYS A 101 -6.03 18.08 7.85
CA LYS A 101 -5.82 19.42 8.39
C LYS A 101 -5.71 20.46 7.28
N ASP A 102 -4.73 20.34 6.39
CA ASP A 102 -4.51 21.26 5.27
C ASP A 102 -5.29 20.81 4.02
N PHE A 103 -5.63 19.54 3.94
CA PHE A 103 -6.53 18.97 2.95
C PHE A 103 -7.30 17.79 3.53
N ILE A 104 -8.52 17.60 3.06
CA ILE A 104 -9.43 16.55 3.53
C ILE A 104 -10.05 15.78 2.37
N ILE A 105 -10.55 14.58 2.66
CA ILE A 105 -11.43 13.83 1.78
C ILE A 105 -12.81 13.68 2.43
N ASN A 106 -13.86 13.88 1.62
CA ASN A 106 -15.23 13.58 2.00
C ASN A 106 -15.65 12.31 1.25
N VAL A 107 -15.76 11.21 1.98
CA VAL A 107 -16.12 9.90 1.40
C VAL A 107 -17.63 9.78 1.31
N HIS A 108 -18.11 9.34 0.16
CA HIS A 108 -19.52 9.07 -0.09
C HIS A 108 -19.64 7.84 -1.00
N ASP A 109 -20.26 6.79 -0.48
CA ASP A 109 -20.39 5.49 -1.18
C ASP A 109 -19.02 4.94 -1.63
N LYS A 110 -18.79 4.73 -2.92
CA LYS A 110 -17.54 4.22 -3.50
C LYS A 110 -16.63 5.31 -4.08
N ALA A 111 -16.95 6.57 -3.82
CA ALA A 111 -16.23 7.74 -4.30
C ALA A 111 -15.82 8.66 -3.16
N PHE A 112 -15.00 9.64 -3.45
CA PHE A 112 -14.68 10.70 -2.52
C PHE A 112 -14.47 12.05 -3.24
N ASP A 113 -14.64 13.12 -2.49
CA ASP A 113 -14.24 14.46 -2.90
C ASP A 113 -12.95 14.86 -2.20
N TYR A 114 -12.08 15.55 -2.89
CA TYR A 114 -10.89 16.18 -2.32
C TYR A 114 -11.14 17.68 -2.11
N ARG A 115 -10.71 18.18 -0.95
CA ARG A 115 -10.72 19.61 -0.60
C ARG A 115 -9.38 19.99 0.03
N GLY A 116 -8.68 20.94 -0.57
CA GLY A 116 -7.36 21.41 -0.17
C GLY A 116 -6.87 22.50 -1.11
N LEU A 117 -5.72 22.30 -1.77
CA LEU A 117 -5.19 23.26 -2.76
C LEU A 117 -6.12 23.46 -3.96
N ALA A 118 -7.03 22.54 -4.19
CA ALA A 118 -8.13 22.62 -5.16
C ALA A 118 -9.36 21.87 -4.61
N ALA A 119 -10.48 21.95 -5.32
CA ALA A 119 -11.63 21.08 -5.14
C ALA A 119 -11.72 20.13 -6.34
N ILE A 120 -11.78 18.82 -6.07
CA ILE A 120 -11.98 17.79 -7.09
C ILE A 120 -13.06 16.84 -6.59
N ASP A 121 -14.14 16.75 -7.32
CA ASP A 121 -15.34 16.03 -6.92
C ASP A 121 -15.44 14.65 -7.55
N ASN A 122 -16.12 13.75 -6.83
CA ASN A 122 -16.56 12.45 -7.31
C ASN A 122 -15.44 11.62 -7.94
N ILE A 123 -14.37 11.37 -7.16
CA ILE A 123 -13.21 10.58 -7.57
C ILE A 123 -13.50 9.11 -7.25
N HIS A 124 -13.42 8.25 -8.25
CA HIS A 124 -13.53 6.79 -8.12
C HIS A 124 -12.16 6.16 -8.29
N LEU A 125 -11.72 5.36 -7.31
CA LEU A 125 -10.45 4.66 -7.44
C LEU A 125 -10.65 3.26 -8.05
N ALA A 126 -9.73 2.86 -8.92
CA ALA A 126 -9.67 1.47 -9.39
C ALA A 126 -9.23 0.49 -8.29
N MET A 127 -8.45 0.97 -7.31
CA MET A 127 -8.05 0.19 -6.14
C MET A 127 -8.99 0.48 -4.96
N PRO A 128 -9.75 -0.51 -4.46
CA PRO A 128 -10.69 -0.29 -3.37
C PRO A 128 -10.01 -0.10 -2.01
N GLY A 129 -10.70 0.59 -1.11
CA GLY A 129 -10.31 0.76 0.29
C GLY A 129 -10.09 2.21 0.71
N TYR A 130 -10.50 2.53 1.95
CA TYR A 130 -10.35 3.88 2.52
C TYR A 130 -8.89 4.34 2.56
N HIS A 131 -7.96 3.42 2.87
CA HIS A 131 -6.53 3.72 2.87
C HIS A 131 -6.02 4.15 1.49
N GLN A 132 -6.60 3.64 0.39
CA GLN A 132 -6.26 4.09 -0.95
C GLN A 132 -6.81 5.50 -1.24
N MET A 133 -7.98 5.86 -0.70
CA MET A 133 -8.50 7.22 -0.81
C MET A 133 -7.59 8.21 -0.06
N SER A 134 -7.10 7.83 1.12
CA SER A 134 -6.10 8.61 1.87
C SER A 134 -4.80 8.75 1.07
N ASN A 135 -4.25 7.67 0.52
CA ASN A 135 -3.07 7.71 -0.34
C ASN A 135 -3.29 8.60 -1.58
N ALA A 136 -4.46 8.49 -2.21
CA ALA A 136 -4.83 9.33 -3.36
C ALA A 136 -4.87 10.82 -3.00
N SER A 137 -5.34 11.18 -1.81
CA SER A 137 -5.36 12.58 -1.36
C SER A 137 -3.96 13.20 -1.23
N LEU A 138 -2.98 12.41 -0.77
CA LEU A 138 -1.56 12.81 -0.75
C LEU A 138 -1.01 12.97 -2.17
N ALA A 139 -1.35 12.05 -3.07
CA ALA A 139 -0.95 12.12 -4.47
C ALA A 139 -1.56 13.35 -5.17
N ILE A 140 -2.85 13.64 -4.94
CA ILE A 140 -3.52 14.84 -5.44
C ILE A 140 -2.80 16.11 -4.96
N THR A 141 -2.57 16.22 -3.65
CA THR A 141 -1.90 17.38 -3.05
C THR A 141 -0.53 17.59 -3.67
N THR A 142 0.24 16.48 -3.82
CA THR A 142 1.57 16.54 -4.44
C THR A 142 1.51 16.97 -5.91
N ALA A 143 0.58 16.44 -6.69
CA ALA A 143 0.40 16.80 -8.09
C ALA A 143 0.00 18.28 -8.25
N LEU A 144 -0.89 18.78 -7.38
CA LEU A 144 -1.30 20.19 -7.36
C LEU A 144 -0.12 21.12 -7.05
N LEU A 145 0.77 20.74 -6.13
CA LEU A 145 1.99 21.51 -5.83
C LEU A 145 2.94 21.62 -7.03
N LEU A 146 2.89 20.68 -7.94
CA LEU A 146 3.75 20.65 -9.13
C LEU A 146 3.11 21.32 -10.35
N GLN A 147 1.86 21.76 -10.30
CA GLN A 147 1.14 22.34 -11.46
C GLN A 147 1.82 23.60 -12.02
N GLU A 148 2.42 24.44 -11.17
CA GLU A 148 3.13 25.64 -11.64
C GLU A 148 4.29 25.26 -12.57
N GLN A 149 5.04 24.23 -12.23
CA GLN A 149 6.17 23.73 -13.03
C GLN A 149 5.71 22.82 -14.19
N TYR A 150 4.59 22.11 -14.01
CA TYR A 150 4.03 21.14 -14.96
C TYR A 150 2.56 21.47 -15.27
N PRO A 151 2.28 22.50 -16.06
CA PRO A 151 0.92 23.01 -16.28
C PRO A 151 -0.02 22.00 -17.00
N ASN A 152 0.54 20.99 -17.62
CA ASN A 152 -0.24 19.89 -18.20
C ASN A 152 -0.85 18.94 -17.14
N VAL A 153 -0.40 18.97 -15.89
CA VAL A 153 -0.97 18.19 -14.79
C VAL A 153 -2.22 18.90 -14.25
N THR A 154 -3.30 18.88 -15.03
CA THR A 154 -4.57 19.54 -14.68
C THR A 154 -5.44 18.69 -13.77
N ASN A 155 -6.42 19.30 -13.07
CA ASN A 155 -7.33 18.56 -12.19
C ASN A 155 -8.06 17.38 -12.90
N PRO A 156 -8.56 17.52 -14.14
CA PRO A 156 -9.15 16.40 -14.86
C PRO A 156 -8.14 15.27 -15.14
N ILE A 157 -6.88 15.60 -15.43
CA ILE A 157 -5.83 14.59 -15.66
C ILE A 157 -5.46 13.89 -14.36
N ILE A 158 -5.35 14.61 -13.23
CA ILE A 158 -5.13 14.03 -11.91
C ILE A 158 -6.26 13.04 -11.60
N LYS A 159 -7.52 13.46 -11.73
CA LYS A 159 -8.68 12.60 -11.51
C LYS A 159 -8.64 11.35 -12.38
N LYS A 160 -8.46 11.50 -13.70
CA LYS A 160 -8.35 10.37 -14.63
C LYS A 160 -7.23 9.42 -14.27
N GLY A 161 -6.05 9.94 -13.89
CA GLY A 161 -4.92 9.14 -13.43
C GLY A 161 -5.30 8.25 -12.25
N LEU A 162 -5.95 8.81 -11.23
CA LEU A 162 -6.40 8.06 -10.05
C LEU A 162 -7.45 6.98 -10.39
N GLU A 163 -8.40 7.30 -11.28
CA GLU A 163 -9.48 6.40 -11.68
C GLU A 163 -8.98 5.22 -12.53
N THR A 164 -7.80 5.32 -13.14
CA THR A 164 -7.22 4.27 -13.98
C THR A 164 -6.02 3.58 -13.34
N THR A 165 -5.49 4.13 -12.24
CA THR A 165 -4.32 3.56 -11.58
C THR A 165 -4.66 2.30 -10.80
N HIS A 166 -3.97 1.23 -11.12
CA HIS A 166 -3.98 -0.01 -10.37
C HIS A 166 -2.54 -0.46 -10.12
N TRP A 167 -2.34 -1.25 -9.07
CA TRP A 167 -1.03 -1.79 -8.73
C TRP A 167 -1.14 -3.28 -8.45
N VAL A 168 -0.29 -4.06 -9.10
CA VAL A 168 -0.27 -5.51 -8.96
C VAL A 168 -0.10 -5.91 -7.50
N GLY A 169 -1.01 -6.77 -7.01
CA GLY A 169 -0.99 -7.25 -5.65
C GLY A 169 -1.37 -6.22 -4.58
N ARG A 170 -2.11 -5.17 -4.94
CA ARG A 170 -2.71 -4.21 -4.00
C ARG A 170 -4.22 -4.15 -4.19
N THR A 171 -4.96 -4.88 -3.35
CA THR A 171 -6.41 -5.05 -3.48
C THR A 171 -6.83 -5.31 -4.93
N GLU A 172 -6.03 -6.12 -5.61
CA GLU A 172 -6.19 -6.42 -7.04
C GLU A 172 -7.29 -7.44 -7.25
N LEU A 173 -8.40 -7.00 -7.84
CA LEU A 173 -9.46 -7.89 -8.30
C LEU A 173 -9.05 -8.51 -9.64
N LEU A 174 -8.64 -9.77 -9.62
CA LEU A 174 -8.34 -10.53 -10.84
C LEU A 174 -9.62 -11.01 -11.54
N PHE A 175 -10.64 -11.34 -10.73
CA PHE A 175 -11.99 -11.70 -11.18
C PHE A 175 -13.02 -11.00 -10.29
N PRO A 176 -14.29 -10.92 -10.66
CA PRO A 176 -15.32 -10.25 -9.87
C PRO A 176 -15.41 -10.72 -8.41
N ASN A 177 -14.99 -11.97 -8.15
CA ASN A 177 -15.02 -12.60 -6.83
C ASN A 177 -13.67 -13.14 -6.36
N VAL A 178 -12.54 -12.73 -6.98
CA VAL A 178 -11.19 -13.15 -6.56
C VAL A 178 -10.28 -11.93 -6.43
N MET A 179 -9.80 -11.71 -5.22
CA MET A 179 -8.86 -10.63 -4.89
C MET A 179 -7.52 -11.20 -4.43
N ILE A 180 -6.44 -10.57 -4.86
CA ILE A 180 -5.12 -10.78 -4.30
C ILE A 180 -4.60 -9.50 -3.65
N ASP A 181 -3.93 -9.63 -2.50
CA ASP A 181 -3.33 -8.50 -1.80
C ASP A 181 -2.04 -8.88 -1.07
N GLY A 182 -1.03 -8.05 -1.15
CA GLY A 182 0.29 -8.26 -0.55
C GLY A 182 0.41 -7.79 0.89
N ALA A 183 -0.67 -7.68 1.65
CA ALA A 183 -0.64 -7.35 3.07
C ALA A 183 0.22 -8.35 3.84
N HIS A 184 1.20 -7.84 4.61
CA HIS A 184 2.21 -8.68 5.26
C HIS A 184 2.68 -8.13 6.62
N ASN A 185 1.92 -7.22 7.21
CA ASN A 185 2.06 -6.71 8.58
C ASN A 185 0.68 -6.36 9.14
N ASN A 186 0.61 -6.09 10.44
CA ASN A 186 -0.67 -5.87 11.13
C ASN A 186 -1.45 -4.68 10.57
N GLU A 187 -0.77 -3.59 10.24
CA GLU A 187 -1.40 -2.38 9.71
C GLU A 187 -2.03 -2.61 8.34
N SER A 188 -1.29 -3.29 7.43
CA SER A 188 -1.80 -3.60 6.10
C SER A 188 -2.92 -4.64 6.13
N VAL A 189 -2.83 -5.65 7.01
CA VAL A 189 -3.90 -6.64 7.21
C VAL A 189 -5.15 -5.98 7.81
N ALA A 190 -5.00 -5.09 8.79
CA ALA A 190 -6.14 -4.35 9.35
C ALA A 190 -6.83 -3.47 8.29
N ALA A 191 -6.07 -2.86 7.37
CA ALA A 191 -6.63 -2.13 6.24
C ALA A 191 -7.37 -3.05 5.27
N LEU A 192 -6.81 -4.24 4.99
CA LEU A 192 -7.43 -5.25 4.12
C LEU A 192 -8.72 -5.81 4.73
N VAL A 193 -8.77 -6.06 6.03
CA VAL A 193 -10.00 -6.48 6.75
C VAL A 193 -11.11 -5.47 6.54
N LYS A 194 -10.84 -4.16 6.61
CA LYS A 194 -11.83 -3.12 6.30
C LYS A 194 -12.30 -3.15 4.85
N VAL A 195 -11.44 -3.52 3.91
CA VAL A 195 -11.85 -3.73 2.50
C VAL A 195 -12.82 -4.91 2.39
N MET A 196 -12.59 -5.98 3.17
CA MET A 196 -13.47 -7.16 3.16
C MET A 196 -14.88 -6.87 3.69
N GLU A 197 -15.09 -5.83 4.49
CA GLU A 197 -16.42 -5.40 4.92
C GLU A 197 -17.37 -5.09 3.75
N ALA A 198 -16.84 -4.66 2.61
CA ALA A 198 -17.62 -4.45 1.39
C ALA A 198 -18.15 -5.74 0.77
N TYR A 199 -17.66 -6.90 1.21
CA TYR A 199 -18.03 -8.23 0.73
C TYR A 199 -18.70 -9.09 1.82
N LYS A 200 -19.14 -8.48 2.93
CA LYS A 200 -19.74 -9.18 4.10
C LYS A 200 -20.99 -10.00 3.78
N ASP A 201 -21.66 -9.68 2.68
CA ASP A 201 -22.84 -10.43 2.20
C ASP A 201 -22.46 -11.70 1.42
N LYS A 202 -21.17 -11.99 1.27
CA LYS A 202 -20.63 -13.16 0.61
C LYS A 202 -19.93 -14.09 1.61
N THR A 203 -19.82 -15.35 1.25
CA THR A 203 -18.96 -16.31 1.96
C THR A 203 -17.53 -16.05 1.57
N ILE A 204 -16.73 -15.47 2.47
CA ILE A 204 -15.35 -15.12 2.20
C ILE A 204 -14.45 -16.31 2.55
N HIS A 205 -13.61 -16.71 1.60
CA HIS A 205 -12.57 -17.74 1.73
C HIS A 205 -11.21 -17.08 1.65
N ILE A 206 -10.36 -17.28 2.66
CA ILE A 206 -9.03 -16.67 2.70
C ILE A 206 -7.96 -17.74 2.63
N LEU A 207 -7.05 -17.63 1.65
CA LEU A 207 -5.80 -18.37 1.62
C LEU A 207 -4.65 -17.45 2.01
N PHE A 208 -3.93 -17.84 3.07
CA PHE A 208 -2.85 -17.05 3.65
C PHE A 208 -1.52 -17.77 3.58
N ALA A 209 -0.45 -17.06 3.16
CA ALA A 209 0.91 -17.53 3.31
C ALA A 209 1.87 -16.37 3.60
N ALA A 210 2.79 -16.56 4.54
CA ALA A 210 3.71 -15.52 5.01
C ALA A 210 5.16 -15.99 5.03
N ILE A 211 6.07 -15.04 5.22
CA ILE A 211 7.47 -15.31 5.57
C ILE A 211 7.65 -15.30 7.08
N ASP A 212 8.68 -16.02 7.57
CA ASP A 212 8.91 -16.31 8.99
C ASP A 212 9.31 -15.10 9.86
N THR A 213 9.61 -13.96 9.23
CA THR A 213 9.97 -12.71 9.92
C THR A 213 8.78 -11.81 10.23
N LYS A 214 7.56 -12.23 9.89
CA LYS A 214 6.34 -11.43 10.05
C LYS A 214 5.52 -11.86 11.29
N PRO A 215 4.68 -10.98 11.85
CA PRO A 215 3.86 -11.27 13.03
C PRO A 215 2.62 -12.11 12.64
N VAL A 216 2.85 -13.37 12.24
CA VAL A 216 1.86 -14.24 11.60
C VAL A 216 0.63 -14.45 12.47
N ASP A 217 0.80 -14.71 13.77
CA ASP A 217 -0.32 -15.03 14.67
C ASP A 217 -1.33 -13.88 14.73
N SER A 218 -0.85 -12.66 14.95
CA SER A 218 -1.73 -11.47 15.01
C SER A 218 -2.36 -11.12 13.65
N MET A 219 -1.67 -11.38 12.54
CA MET A 219 -2.24 -11.21 11.19
C MET A 219 -3.39 -12.20 10.95
N LEU A 220 -3.22 -13.47 11.34
CA LEU A 220 -4.24 -14.50 11.23
C LEU A 220 -5.44 -14.20 12.14
N GLU A 221 -5.21 -13.71 13.36
CA GLU A 221 -6.28 -13.26 14.26
C GLU A 221 -7.12 -12.14 13.65
N LEU A 222 -6.49 -11.16 13.00
CA LEU A 222 -7.20 -10.08 12.32
C LEU A 222 -8.05 -10.60 11.15
N LEU A 223 -7.49 -11.46 10.29
CA LEU A 223 -8.20 -12.04 9.14
C LEU A 223 -9.37 -12.93 9.59
N SER A 224 -9.22 -13.65 10.71
CA SER A 224 -10.25 -14.54 11.25
C SER A 224 -11.49 -13.79 11.76
N GLN A 225 -11.42 -12.46 11.91
CA GLN A 225 -12.58 -11.65 12.28
C GLN A 225 -13.62 -11.55 11.15
N VAL A 226 -13.20 -11.74 9.91
CA VAL A 226 -14.07 -11.54 8.73
C VAL A 226 -14.33 -12.82 7.95
N ALA A 227 -13.52 -13.86 8.11
CA ALA A 227 -13.69 -15.11 7.35
C ALA A 227 -12.94 -16.30 7.94
N THR A 228 -13.24 -17.49 7.41
CA THR A 228 -12.42 -18.68 7.64
C THR A 228 -11.10 -18.55 6.88
N VAL A 229 -9.98 -18.73 7.61
CA VAL A 229 -8.63 -18.65 7.05
C VAL A 229 -8.03 -20.02 6.91
N GLU A 230 -7.55 -20.34 5.73
CA GLU A 230 -6.72 -21.51 5.44
C GLU A 230 -5.29 -21.05 5.21
N VAL A 231 -4.32 -21.83 5.68
CA VAL A 231 -2.90 -21.47 5.62
C VAL A 231 -2.13 -22.41 4.71
N THR A 232 -1.13 -21.88 4.00
CA THR A 232 -0.27 -22.64 3.12
C THR A 232 1.18 -22.16 3.19
N THR A 233 2.05 -22.86 2.48
CA THR A 233 3.44 -22.44 2.24
C THR A 233 3.70 -22.29 0.74
N PHE A 234 4.83 -21.69 0.36
CA PHE A 234 5.21 -21.43 -1.03
C PHE A 234 6.73 -21.50 -1.22
N GLU A 235 7.19 -21.56 -2.46
CA GLU A 235 8.62 -21.64 -2.77
C GLU A 235 9.32 -20.31 -2.55
N TYR A 236 9.90 -20.13 -1.36
CA TYR A 236 10.70 -18.96 -1.01
C TYR A 236 11.62 -19.33 0.19
N PRO A 237 12.89 -18.86 0.24
CA PRO A 237 13.84 -19.26 1.27
C PRO A 237 13.36 -19.03 2.71
N ASN A 238 12.58 -17.98 2.93
CA ASN A 238 12.05 -17.60 4.24
C ASN A 238 10.54 -17.80 4.33
N ALA A 239 9.92 -18.60 3.46
CA ALA A 239 8.52 -18.94 3.60
C ALA A 239 8.28 -19.67 4.92
N LEU A 240 7.21 -19.32 5.62
CA LEU A 240 6.86 -20.03 6.85
C LEU A 240 6.45 -21.46 6.52
N ALA A 241 7.11 -22.42 7.15
CA ALA A 241 6.81 -23.84 6.98
C ALA A 241 5.40 -24.15 7.50
N LEU A 242 4.69 -25.06 6.82
CA LEU A 242 3.28 -25.35 7.10
C LEU A 242 3.04 -25.82 8.55
N GLU A 243 3.99 -26.56 9.11
CA GLU A 243 3.93 -27.08 10.48
C GLU A 243 4.00 -25.99 11.55
N ARG A 244 4.59 -24.83 11.22
CA ARG A 244 4.76 -23.69 12.14
C ARG A 244 3.51 -22.83 12.29
N TYR A 245 2.50 -23.00 11.42
CA TYR A 245 1.22 -22.32 11.59
C TYR A 245 0.42 -22.92 12.75
N PRO A 246 -0.36 -22.11 13.51
CA PRO A 246 -1.20 -22.60 14.60
C PRO A 246 -2.17 -23.70 14.14
N GLU A 247 -2.38 -24.71 15.01
CA GLU A 247 -3.17 -25.92 14.67
C GLU A 247 -4.66 -25.65 14.40
N GLN A 248 -5.16 -24.52 14.85
CA GLN A 248 -6.56 -24.11 14.63
C GLN A 248 -6.87 -23.76 13.16
N TYR A 249 -5.87 -23.48 12.35
CA TYR A 249 -6.05 -23.15 10.95
C TYR A 249 -5.90 -24.39 10.06
N ARG A 250 -6.82 -24.54 9.10
CA ARG A 250 -6.71 -25.62 8.12
C ARG A 250 -5.46 -25.42 7.26
N LYS A 251 -4.62 -26.45 7.26
CA LYS A 251 -3.35 -26.46 6.53
C LYS A 251 -3.56 -27.03 5.12
N VAL A 252 -3.21 -26.26 4.11
CA VAL A 252 -3.29 -26.61 2.70
C VAL A 252 -1.88 -26.92 2.20
N ALA A 253 -1.60 -28.19 1.89
CA ALA A 253 -0.25 -28.62 1.48
C ALA A 253 0.18 -28.01 0.14
N HIS A 254 -0.75 -27.93 -0.81
CA HIS A 254 -0.51 -27.41 -2.14
C HIS A 254 -1.53 -26.29 -2.44
N TRP A 255 -1.10 -25.06 -2.44
CA TRP A 255 -1.97 -23.90 -2.70
C TRP A 255 -2.62 -23.96 -4.11
N GLN A 256 -1.98 -24.64 -5.07
CA GLN A 256 -2.52 -24.83 -6.41
C GLN A 256 -3.84 -25.60 -6.38
N ASP A 257 -3.94 -26.61 -5.49
CA ASP A 257 -5.17 -27.39 -5.32
C ASP A 257 -6.31 -26.55 -4.75
N TRP A 258 -5.98 -25.61 -3.85
CA TRP A 258 -6.94 -24.64 -3.34
C TRP A 258 -7.43 -23.70 -4.44
N LEU A 259 -6.49 -23.16 -5.24
CA LEU A 259 -6.88 -22.32 -6.39
C LEU A 259 -7.75 -23.10 -7.41
N ALA A 260 -7.51 -24.40 -7.58
CA ALA A 260 -8.31 -25.23 -8.49
C ALA A 260 -9.79 -25.34 -8.07
N GLN A 261 -10.09 -25.15 -6.79
CA GLN A 261 -11.45 -25.21 -6.23
C GLN A 261 -12.21 -23.88 -6.35
N ILE A 262 -11.56 -22.77 -6.75
CA ILE A 262 -12.21 -21.47 -6.92
C ILE A 262 -13.28 -21.58 -8.02
N ASN A 263 -14.52 -21.27 -7.65
CA ASN A 263 -15.63 -21.10 -8.58
C ASN A 263 -15.71 -19.63 -9.01
N LEU A 264 -15.21 -19.31 -10.21
CA LEU A 264 -15.17 -17.95 -10.74
C LEU A 264 -16.58 -17.39 -11.05
N ASP A 265 -17.57 -18.26 -11.27
CA ASP A 265 -18.96 -17.87 -11.58
C ASP A 265 -19.83 -17.72 -10.32
N SER A 266 -19.29 -18.02 -9.13
CA SER A 266 -20.05 -17.92 -7.88
C SER A 266 -20.44 -16.47 -7.59
N GLN A 267 -21.73 -16.27 -7.33
CA GLN A 267 -22.26 -15.00 -6.85
C GLN A 267 -22.30 -14.93 -5.30
N GLU A 268 -22.08 -16.04 -4.62
CA GLU A 268 -22.15 -16.17 -3.16
C GLU A 268 -20.75 -16.18 -2.51
N ASP A 269 -19.75 -16.69 -3.22
CA ASP A 269 -18.39 -16.82 -2.70
C ASP A 269 -17.49 -15.65 -3.10
N PHE A 270 -16.58 -15.29 -2.21
CA PHE A 270 -15.49 -14.36 -2.48
C PHE A 270 -14.16 -14.93 -1.97
N TYR A 271 -13.13 -14.90 -2.80
CA TYR A 271 -11.84 -15.50 -2.52
C TYR A 271 -10.77 -14.42 -2.35
N LEU A 272 -10.07 -14.44 -1.22
CA LEU A 272 -8.95 -13.56 -0.92
C LEU A 272 -7.66 -14.39 -0.77
N ILE A 273 -6.61 -14.01 -1.48
CA ILE A 273 -5.28 -14.61 -1.33
C ILE A 273 -4.31 -13.52 -0.86
N THR A 274 -3.64 -13.74 0.29
CA THR A 274 -2.84 -12.70 0.93
C THR A 274 -1.71 -13.23 1.82
N GLY A 275 -0.95 -12.34 2.47
CA GLY A 275 0.06 -12.61 3.49
C GLY A 275 1.51 -12.36 3.04
N SER A 276 1.80 -12.35 1.73
CA SER A 276 3.13 -12.05 1.21
C SER A 276 3.09 -11.63 -0.25
N LEU A 277 3.83 -10.57 -0.62
CA LEU A 277 4.04 -10.20 -2.02
C LEU A 277 4.74 -11.30 -2.82
N TYR A 278 5.66 -12.05 -2.19
CA TYR A 278 6.33 -13.19 -2.84
C TYR A 278 5.35 -14.32 -3.13
N PHE A 279 4.42 -14.59 -2.22
CA PHE A 279 3.37 -15.59 -2.43
C PHE A 279 2.44 -15.17 -3.58
N ILE A 280 1.90 -13.96 -3.55
CA ILE A 280 0.98 -13.51 -4.60
C ILE A 280 1.66 -13.43 -5.97
N SER A 281 2.97 -13.16 -6.03
CA SER A 281 3.70 -13.17 -7.30
C SER A 281 3.71 -14.56 -7.98
N GLN A 282 3.59 -15.65 -7.21
CA GLN A 282 3.45 -17.01 -7.72
C GLN A 282 1.99 -17.37 -8.04
N VAL A 283 1.06 -16.90 -7.22
CA VAL A 283 -0.39 -17.15 -7.39
C VAL A 283 -0.96 -16.46 -8.62
N ARG A 284 -0.61 -15.20 -8.81
CA ARG A 284 -1.18 -14.35 -9.88
C ARG A 284 -1.10 -14.94 -11.29
N PRO A 285 0.06 -15.41 -11.77
CA PRO A 285 0.15 -16.03 -13.11
C PRO A 285 -0.72 -17.25 -13.26
N VAL A 286 -0.86 -18.07 -12.20
CA VAL A 286 -1.69 -19.27 -12.21
C VAL A 286 -3.17 -18.92 -12.32
N LEU A 287 -3.63 -17.90 -11.58
CA LEU A 287 -5.01 -17.41 -11.68
C LEU A 287 -5.32 -16.86 -13.07
N LEU A 288 -4.44 -16.02 -13.63
CA LEU A 288 -4.63 -15.45 -14.96
C LEU A 288 -4.62 -16.50 -16.07
N SER A 289 -3.93 -17.62 -15.90
CA SER A 289 -3.98 -18.72 -16.87
C SER A 289 -5.35 -19.44 -16.93
N LYS A 290 -6.22 -19.24 -15.92
CA LYS A 290 -7.59 -19.79 -15.94
C LYS A 290 -8.55 -19.02 -16.87
N GLU A 291 -8.23 -17.78 -17.26
CA GLU A 291 -9.01 -17.04 -18.27
C GLU A 291 -8.90 -17.60 -19.68
N VAL A 292 -7.89 -18.45 -19.95
CA VAL A 292 -7.53 -18.88 -21.30
C VAL A 292 -8.15 -20.26 -21.65
N ASN A 293 -8.80 -20.91 -20.69
CA ASN A 293 -9.47 -22.20 -20.85
C ASN A 293 -10.96 -22.09 -20.58
#